data_2464e3bb933f4707bf04a46470e0930c
#
_entry.id   2464e3bb933f4707bf04a46470e0930c
#
_cell.length_a   1.000
_cell.length_b   1.000
_cell.length_c   1.000
_cell.angle_alpha   90.00
_cell.angle_beta   90.00
_cell.angle_gamma   90.00
#
_symmetry.space_group_name_H-M   'P 1'
#
loop_
_entity.id
_entity.type
_entity.pdbx_description
1 polymer ?
#
loop_
_entity_poly.entity_id
_entity_poly.type
_entity_poly.pdbx_seq_one_letter_code
_entity_poly.pdbx_strand_id
1 'polypeptide(L)'
;MTVETVIVLAAGEGTRMKSAKAKVLHSVAGRSLLGHVLHAVDHLKAKNVRIVVGSGRELVEEHISLIAPKASTVFQEHRGGTGHAAQLALAGLSPKGTVLVLAGDTPMLTGESLAAFIDAHNAGKFAASVLTAEHPDPTGYGRIIRDDADELLKIVEEKDATDDQRFIF
;
A
#
# COMPACT_ATOMS: atom_id res chain seq x y z
N MET A 1 -14.24 8.79 -11.49
CA MET A 1 -14.58 7.32 -11.39
C MET A 1 -14.32 6.87 -9.97
N THR A 2 -15.07 5.90 -9.47
CA THR A 2 -15.02 5.55 -8.05
C THR A 2 -14.20 4.28 -7.85
N VAL A 3 -13.15 4.35 -7.05
CA VAL A 3 -12.55 3.15 -6.46
C VAL A 3 -13.58 2.53 -5.50
N GLU A 4 -13.82 1.23 -5.62
CA GLU A 4 -14.81 0.58 -4.77
C GLU A 4 -14.25 0.22 -3.39
N THR A 5 -13.03 -0.31 -3.39
CA THR A 5 -12.39 -0.78 -2.17
C THR A 5 -10.94 -0.29 -2.09
N VAL A 6 -10.58 0.25 -0.95
CA VAL A 6 -9.18 0.58 -0.62
C VAL A 6 -8.72 -0.35 0.50
N ILE A 7 -7.57 -0.98 0.30
CA ILE A 7 -6.87 -1.81 1.26
C ILE A 7 -5.59 -1.10 1.66
N VAL A 8 -5.41 -0.86 2.96
CA VAL A 8 -4.18 -0.26 3.50
C VAL A 8 -3.42 -1.32 4.29
N LEU A 9 -2.20 -1.61 3.88
CA LEU A 9 -1.34 -2.62 4.50
C LEU A 9 -0.55 -1.98 5.66
N ALA A 10 -0.95 -2.27 6.89
CA ALA A 10 -0.37 -1.74 8.11
C ALA A 10 0.15 -2.84 9.07
N ALA A 11 0.29 -4.09 8.59
CA ALA A 11 0.69 -5.24 9.40
C ALA A 11 2.22 -5.40 9.58
N GLY A 12 3.04 -4.58 8.90
CA GLY A 12 4.49 -4.67 8.92
C GLY A 12 5.09 -4.29 10.27
N GLU A 13 6.10 -5.05 10.75
CA GLU A 13 6.78 -4.78 12.04
C GLU A 13 7.65 -3.53 12.05
N GLY A 14 8.18 -3.12 10.90
CA GLY A 14 9.12 -2.00 10.84
C GLY A 14 10.42 -2.25 11.60
N THR A 15 10.95 -3.47 11.59
CA THR A 15 12.15 -3.89 12.36
C THR A 15 13.36 -2.98 12.16
N ARG A 16 13.52 -2.39 10.96
CA ARG A 16 14.57 -1.42 10.64
C ARG A 16 14.50 -0.14 11.48
N MET A 17 13.34 0.22 12.02
CA MET A 17 13.18 1.43 12.84
C MET A 17 13.65 1.27 14.28
N LYS A 18 13.98 0.04 14.74
CA LYS A 18 14.47 -0.25 16.08
C LYS A 18 13.63 0.42 17.19
N SER A 19 12.30 0.43 17.04
CA SER A 19 11.34 1.08 17.92
C SER A 19 10.29 0.07 18.40
N ALA A 20 9.88 0.17 19.67
CA ALA A 20 8.75 -0.59 20.19
C ALA A 20 7.40 -0.11 19.65
N LYS A 21 7.34 1.10 19.10
CA LYS A 21 6.14 1.66 18.48
C LYS A 21 5.98 1.11 17.07
N ALA A 22 4.77 0.66 16.73
CA ALA A 22 4.47 0.18 15.38
C ALA A 22 4.85 1.23 14.32
N LYS A 23 5.50 0.80 13.22
CA LYS A 23 6.03 1.68 12.17
C LYS A 23 5.01 2.73 11.72
N VAL A 24 3.80 2.31 11.45
CA VAL A 24 2.72 3.15 10.91
C VAL A 24 2.22 4.22 11.88
N LEU A 25 2.52 4.10 13.17
CA LEU A 25 2.16 5.09 14.20
C LEU A 25 3.20 6.20 14.38
N HIS A 26 4.41 6.06 13.81
CA HIS A 26 5.39 7.15 13.86
C HIS A 26 4.88 8.38 13.14
N SER A 27 5.20 9.56 13.68
CA SER A 27 4.66 10.82 13.17
C SER A 27 5.66 11.58 12.33
N VAL A 28 5.18 12.16 11.25
CA VAL A 28 5.88 13.12 10.39
C VAL A 28 4.97 14.34 10.26
N ALA A 29 5.51 15.53 10.47
CA ALA A 29 4.74 16.79 10.39
C ALA A 29 3.43 16.76 11.21
N GLY A 30 3.47 16.20 12.44
CA GLY A 30 2.34 16.19 13.36
C GLY A 30 1.26 15.13 13.09
N ARG A 31 1.39 14.31 12.06
CA ARG A 31 0.44 13.23 11.71
C ARG A 31 1.19 11.91 11.61
N SER A 32 0.55 10.78 12.04
CA SER A 32 1.13 9.46 11.86
C SER A 32 1.30 9.09 10.39
N LEU A 33 2.25 8.19 10.06
CA LEU A 33 2.40 7.69 8.68
C LEU A 33 1.07 7.15 8.15
N LEU A 34 0.39 6.31 8.92
CA LEU A 34 -0.94 5.80 8.58
C LEU A 34 -1.96 6.94 8.43
N GLY A 35 -1.89 7.95 9.28
CA GLY A 35 -2.78 9.12 9.22
C GLY A 35 -2.63 9.92 7.92
N HIS A 36 -1.41 10.03 7.37
CA HIS A 36 -1.19 10.65 6.06
C HIS A 36 -1.84 9.81 4.95
N VAL A 37 -1.63 8.51 4.95
CA VAL A 37 -2.23 7.60 3.96
C VAL A 37 -3.75 7.65 4.02
N LEU A 38 -4.34 7.55 5.21
CA LEU A 38 -5.81 7.59 5.38
C LEU A 38 -6.42 8.93 4.98
N HIS A 39 -5.68 10.03 5.17
CA HIS A 39 -6.09 11.34 4.68
C HIS A 39 -6.14 11.39 3.15
N ALA A 40 -5.14 10.84 2.46
CA ALA A 40 -5.16 10.72 1.01
C ALA A 40 -6.29 9.81 0.52
N VAL A 41 -6.54 8.69 1.23
CA VAL A 41 -7.64 7.75 0.94
C VAL A 41 -9.01 8.39 1.10
N ASP A 42 -9.22 9.27 2.09
CA ASP A 42 -10.52 9.95 2.27
C ASP A 42 -10.92 10.80 1.05
N HIS A 43 -9.94 11.32 0.31
CA HIS A 43 -10.18 12.04 -0.94
C HIS A 43 -10.89 11.19 -2.00
N LEU A 44 -10.62 9.88 -2.03
CA LEU A 44 -11.16 8.95 -3.01
C LEU A 44 -12.63 8.59 -2.80
N LYS A 45 -13.18 8.82 -1.60
CA LYS A 45 -14.55 8.48 -1.22
C LYS A 45 -14.93 7.03 -1.52
N ALA A 46 -13.98 6.12 -1.29
CA ALA A 46 -14.19 4.69 -1.50
C ALA A 46 -15.35 4.13 -0.67
N LYS A 47 -16.08 3.16 -1.22
CA LYS A 47 -17.18 2.50 -0.52
C LYS A 47 -16.70 1.69 0.69
N ASN A 48 -15.57 1.00 0.52
CA ASN A 48 -14.96 0.18 1.55
C ASN A 48 -13.52 0.63 1.78
N VAL A 49 -13.14 0.84 3.04
CA VAL A 49 -11.73 1.05 3.44
C VAL A 49 -11.41 -0.03 4.47
N ARG A 50 -10.46 -0.91 4.13
CA ARG A 50 -9.97 -1.97 5.01
C ARG A 50 -8.50 -1.80 5.32
N ILE A 51 -8.15 -1.88 6.60
CA ILE A 51 -6.79 -1.68 7.08
C ILE A 51 -6.31 -3.01 7.65
N VAL A 52 -5.28 -3.58 7.04
CA VAL A 52 -4.70 -4.83 7.53
C VAL A 52 -3.71 -4.50 8.64
N VAL A 53 -3.99 -5.01 9.83
CA VAL A 53 -3.19 -4.81 11.04
C VAL A 53 -2.48 -6.10 11.45
N GLY A 54 -1.37 -5.98 12.15
CA GLY A 54 -0.51 -7.10 12.57
C GLY A 54 0.12 -6.84 13.92
N SER A 55 1.43 -6.73 13.97
CA SER A 55 2.17 -6.43 15.20
C SER A 55 1.75 -5.09 15.81
N GLY A 56 1.50 -5.07 17.13
CA GLY A 56 1.01 -3.87 17.83
C GLY A 56 -0.45 -3.51 17.51
N ARG A 57 -1.23 -4.52 17.11
CA ARG A 57 -2.62 -4.40 16.64
C ARG A 57 -3.47 -3.49 17.51
N GLU A 58 -3.46 -3.67 18.84
CA GLU A 58 -4.36 -2.93 19.73
C GLU A 58 -4.14 -1.41 19.64
N LEU A 59 -2.87 -0.95 19.67
CA LEU A 59 -2.53 0.47 19.54
C LEU A 59 -2.85 1.02 18.15
N VAL A 60 -2.68 0.21 17.11
CA VAL A 60 -3.00 0.62 15.73
C VAL A 60 -4.51 0.72 15.55
N GLU A 61 -5.28 -0.23 16.03
CA GLU A 61 -6.76 -0.22 15.98
C GLU A 61 -7.35 0.94 16.79
N GLU A 62 -6.82 1.20 17.99
CA GLU A 62 -7.19 2.38 18.78
C GLU A 62 -6.95 3.67 17.98
N HIS A 63 -5.77 3.80 17.40
CA HIS A 63 -5.44 4.96 16.58
C HIS A 63 -6.38 5.10 15.37
N ILE A 64 -6.66 4.00 14.65
CA ILE A 64 -7.59 3.99 13.51
C ILE A 64 -8.98 4.44 13.93
N SER A 65 -9.48 3.99 15.09
CA SER A 65 -10.80 4.37 15.59
C SER A 65 -10.96 5.88 15.78
N LEU A 66 -9.87 6.57 16.13
CA LEU A 66 -9.83 8.02 16.30
C LEU A 66 -9.77 8.79 14.98
N ILE A 67 -8.98 8.30 14.00
CA ILE A 67 -8.68 9.07 12.78
C ILE A 67 -9.49 8.64 11.56
N ALA A 68 -10.01 7.41 11.56
CA ALA A 68 -10.80 6.85 10.45
C ALA A 68 -11.89 5.89 10.96
N PRO A 69 -12.88 6.38 11.74
CA PRO A 69 -13.87 5.53 12.43
C PRO A 69 -14.78 4.73 11.49
N LYS A 70 -14.80 5.06 10.19
CA LYS A 70 -15.57 4.33 9.17
C LYS A 70 -14.79 3.19 8.53
N ALA A 71 -13.47 3.13 8.72
CA ALA A 71 -12.64 2.05 8.20
C ALA A 71 -12.82 0.79 9.06
N SER A 72 -12.69 -0.38 8.44
CA SER A 72 -12.66 -1.65 9.14
C SER A 72 -11.24 -2.19 9.20
N THR A 73 -10.89 -2.86 10.30
CA THR A 73 -9.61 -3.53 10.46
C THR A 73 -9.71 -5.01 10.15
N VAL A 74 -8.62 -5.60 9.65
CA VAL A 74 -8.49 -7.03 9.38
C VAL A 74 -7.17 -7.49 9.97
N PHE A 75 -7.21 -8.47 10.86
CA PHE A 75 -6.01 -8.97 11.51
C PHE A 75 -5.28 -10.00 10.64
N GLN A 76 -4.02 -9.74 10.35
CA GLN A 76 -3.11 -10.70 9.73
C GLN A 76 -2.28 -11.39 10.83
N GLU A 77 -2.74 -12.54 11.29
CA GLU A 77 -2.07 -13.33 12.31
C GLU A 77 -0.75 -13.90 11.79
N HIS A 78 -0.79 -14.55 10.62
CA HIS A 78 0.39 -15.12 9.98
C HIS A 78 0.91 -14.23 8.85
N ARG A 79 2.21 -14.00 8.84
CA ARG A 79 2.88 -13.12 7.86
C ARG A 79 3.10 -13.84 6.52
N GLY A 80 2.04 -14.02 5.77
CA GLY A 80 2.10 -14.59 4.42
C GLY A 80 2.46 -13.60 3.31
N GLY A 81 2.98 -12.41 3.66
CA GLY A 81 3.32 -11.34 2.72
C GLY A 81 2.15 -10.43 2.35
N THR A 82 2.40 -9.51 1.42
CA THR A 82 1.44 -8.48 0.98
C THR A 82 0.24 -9.06 0.25
N GLY A 83 0.45 -10.10 -0.59
CA GLY A 83 -0.63 -10.80 -1.29
C GLY A 83 -1.61 -11.47 -0.32
N HIS A 84 -1.09 -12.16 0.71
CA HIS A 84 -1.91 -12.76 1.76
C HIS A 84 -2.69 -11.70 2.54
N ALA A 85 -2.06 -10.57 2.88
CA ALA A 85 -2.74 -9.46 3.54
C ALA A 85 -3.90 -8.92 2.70
N ALA A 86 -3.69 -8.73 1.39
CA ALA A 86 -4.74 -8.29 0.47
C ALA A 86 -5.88 -9.32 0.35
N GLN A 87 -5.57 -10.62 0.29
CA GLN A 87 -6.57 -11.70 0.29
C GLN A 87 -7.44 -11.69 1.56
N LEU A 88 -6.83 -11.54 2.73
CA LEU A 88 -7.56 -11.41 4.00
C LEU A 88 -8.48 -10.19 3.99
N ALA A 89 -7.98 -9.05 3.49
CA ALA A 89 -8.77 -7.83 3.38
C ALA A 89 -9.93 -7.95 2.39
N LEU A 90 -9.85 -8.80 1.39
CA LEU A 90 -10.93 -9.07 0.43
C LEU A 90 -11.91 -10.13 0.92
N ALA A 91 -11.58 -10.88 1.96
CA ALA A 91 -12.46 -11.93 2.49
C ALA A 91 -13.85 -11.36 2.85
N GLY A 92 -14.89 -12.00 2.34
CA GLY A 92 -16.29 -11.57 2.51
C GLY A 92 -16.69 -10.35 1.67
N LEU A 93 -15.81 -9.82 0.82
CA LEU A 93 -16.15 -8.84 -0.21
C LEU A 93 -16.15 -9.50 -1.59
N SER A 94 -16.99 -8.97 -2.46
CA SER A 94 -17.00 -9.32 -3.90
C SER A 94 -17.00 -8.01 -4.69
N PRO A 95 -15.87 -7.28 -4.70
CA PRO A 95 -15.79 -5.98 -5.37
C PRO A 95 -16.02 -6.17 -6.87
N LYS A 96 -16.89 -5.32 -7.46
CA LYS A 96 -17.15 -5.28 -8.90
C LYS A 96 -16.39 -4.15 -9.59
N GLY A 97 -15.78 -3.27 -8.82
CA GLY A 97 -15.00 -2.13 -9.28
C GLY A 97 -13.53 -2.25 -8.94
N THR A 98 -12.80 -1.17 -9.17
CA THR A 98 -11.37 -1.08 -8.89
C THR A 98 -11.07 -1.26 -7.40
N VAL A 99 -10.07 -2.10 -7.10
CA VAL A 99 -9.48 -2.27 -5.78
C VAL A 99 -8.13 -1.59 -5.77
N LEU A 100 -7.92 -0.68 -4.82
CA LEU A 100 -6.63 -0.03 -4.60
C LEU A 100 -5.95 -0.64 -3.37
N VAL A 101 -4.70 -1.06 -3.51
CA VAL A 101 -3.87 -1.56 -2.40
C VAL A 101 -2.73 -0.58 -2.14
N LEU A 102 -2.61 -0.11 -0.90
CA LEU A 102 -1.62 0.88 -0.47
C LEU A 102 -0.79 0.37 0.70
N ALA A 103 0.48 0.75 0.73
CA ALA A 103 1.28 0.62 1.94
C ALA A 103 0.87 1.70 2.96
N GLY A 104 0.73 1.33 4.23
CA GLY A 104 0.31 2.24 5.32
C GLY A 104 1.40 3.18 5.83
N ASP A 105 2.57 3.16 5.20
CA ASP A 105 3.77 3.90 5.61
C ASP A 105 4.34 4.81 4.51
N THR A 106 3.53 5.14 3.50
CA THR A 106 3.89 6.04 2.38
C THR A 106 3.23 7.42 2.53
N PRO A 107 3.73 8.29 3.43
CA PRO A 107 3.04 9.52 3.82
C PRO A 107 3.00 10.60 2.73
N MET A 108 3.78 10.46 1.66
CA MET A 108 3.91 11.47 0.61
C MET A 108 2.91 11.30 -0.54
N LEU A 109 2.15 10.21 -0.58
CA LEU A 109 1.07 10.05 -1.56
C LEU A 109 -0.08 11.00 -1.24
N THR A 110 -0.53 11.76 -2.24
CA THR A 110 -1.67 12.65 -2.11
C THR A 110 -2.95 12.04 -2.69
N GLY A 111 -4.11 12.56 -2.28
CA GLY A 111 -5.39 12.12 -2.83
C GLY A 111 -5.49 12.35 -4.34
N GLU A 112 -4.92 13.45 -4.84
CA GLU A 112 -4.88 13.81 -6.26
C GLU A 112 -4.02 12.80 -7.05
N SER A 113 -2.84 12.44 -6.54
CA SER A 113 -1.98 11.43 -7.17
C SER A 113 -2.66 10.07 -7.26
N LEU A 114 -3.34 9.67 -6.18
CA LEU A 114 -4.10 8.41 -6.15
C LEU A 114 -5.28 8.45 -7.12
N ALA A 115 -6.01 9.56 -7.21
CA ALA A 115 -7.11 9.73 -8.14
C ALA A 115 -6.63 9.64 -9.60
N ALA A 116 -5.53 10.34 -9.94
CA ALA A 116 -4.93 10.28 -11.28
C ALA A 116 -4.47 8.86 -11.64
N PHE A 117 -3.88 8.13 -10.70
CA PHE A 117 -3.48 6.73 -10.90
C PHE A 117 -4.68 5.82 -11.18
N ILE A 118 -5.77 5.97 -10.42
CA ILE A 118 -7.01 5.21 -10.63
C ILE A 118 -7.65 5.55 -11.96
N ASP A 119 -7.66 6.82 -12.34
CA ASP A 119 -8.22 7.27 -13.62
C ASP A 119 -7.42 6.71 -14.81
N ALA A 120 -6.09 6.69 -14.73
CA ALA A 120 -5.23 6.08 -15.74
C ALA A 120 -5.49 4.56 -15.85
N HIS A 121 -5.59 3.85 -14.72
CA HIS A 121 -5.92 2.42 -14.67
C HIS A 121 -7.26 2.14 -15.38
N ASN A 122 -8.29 2.90 -15.03
CA ASN A 122 -9.63 2.69 -15.57
C ASN A 122 -9.72 3.06 -17.06
N ALA A 123 -9.06 4.14 -17.50
CA ALA A 123 -9.01 4.56 -18.88
C ALA A 123 -8.30 3.52 -19.77
N GLY A 124 -7.20 2.94 -19.28
CA GLY A 124 -6.46 1.89 -19.96
C GLY A 124 -7.15 0.52 -19.92
N LYS A 125 -8.20 0.37 -19.11
CA LYS A 125 -8.91 -0.92 -18.88
C LYS A 125 -7.94 -2.05 -18.48
N PHE A 126 -6.91 -1.71 -17.73
CA PHE A 126 -5.88 -2.67 -17.31
C PHE A 126 -6.44 -3.66 -16.28
N ALA A 127 -5.96 -4.90 -16.32
CA ALA A 127 -6.27 -5.90 -15.30
C ALA A 127 -5.57 -5.58 -13.97
N ALA A 128 -4.36 -5.02 -14.03
CA ALA A 128 -3.60 -4.54 -12.89
C ALA A 128 -2.73 -3.36 -13.30
N SER A 129 -2.43 -2.47 -12.35
CA SER A 129 -1.48 -1.36 -12.52
C SER A 129 -0.63 -1.23 -11.27
N VAL A 130 0.62 -0.84 -11.43
CA VAL A 130 1.57 -0.60 -10.33
C VAL A 130 2.07 0.83 -10.44
N LEU A 131 2.00 1.57 -9.33
CA LEU A 131 2.61 2.89 -9.23
C LEU A 131 4.08 2.71 -8.86
N THR A 132 4.97 3.20 -9.72
CA THR A 132 6.42 3.11 -9.57
C THR A 132 7.04 4.48 -9.54
N ALA A 133 8.29 4.56 -9.12
CA ALA A 133 9.11 5.77 -9.18
C ALA A 133 10.54 5.39 -9.55
N GLU A 134 11.19 6.22 -10.33
CA GLU A 134 12.63 6.17 -10.54
C GLU A 134 13.35 6.71 -9.30
N HIS A 135 14.37 6.01 -8.84
CA HIS A 135 15.14 6.41 -7.67
C HIS A 135 16.64 6.38 -7.97
N PRO A 136 17.38 7.47 -7.72
CA PRO A 136 18.83 7.54 -8.04
C PRO A 136 19.68 6.45 -7.34
N ASP A 137 19.23 6.00 -6.16
CA ASP A 137 19.81 4.85 -5.45
C ASP A 137 18.67 3.89 -5.08
N PRO A 138 18.35 2.91 -5.95
CA PRO A 138 17.25 2.00 -5.74
C PRO A 138 17.59 0.84 -4.80
N THR A 139 18.71 0.90 -4.07
CA THR A 139 19.15 -0.15 -3.13
C THR A 139 18.05 -0.48 -2.11
N GLY A 140 17.69 -1.75 -2.01
CA GLY A 140 16.67 -2.26 -1.10
C GLY A 140 15.24 -2.17 -1.62
N TYR A 141 15.02 -1.67 -2.83
CA TYR A 141 13.72 -1.68 -3.50
C TYR A 141 13.63 -2.81 -4.53
N GLY A 142 12.42 -3.19 -4.90
CA GLY A 142 12.16 -4.08 -6.04
C GLY A 142 12.45 -3.38 -7.37
N ARG A 143 12.87 -4.15 -8.35
CA ARG A 143 13.12 -3.67 -9.73
C ARG A 143 11.96 -4.03 -10.63
N ILE A 144 11.54 -3.07 -11.44
CA ILE A 144 10.53 -3.26 -12.47
C ILE A 144 11.22 -3.75 -13.73
N ILE A 145 10.95 -5.00 -14.12
CA ILE A 145 11.52 -5.58 -15.34
C ILE A 145 10.49 -5.44 -16.45
N ARG A 146 10.92 -4.84 -17.55
CA ARG A 146 10.11 -4.63 -18.76
C ARG A 146 10.71 -5.36 -19.94
N ASP A 147 9.93 -5.61 -20.95
CA ASP A 147 10.42 -6.12 -22.25
C ASP A 147 10.79 -4.98 -23.21
N ASP A 148 11.17 -5.37 -24.44
CA ASP A 148 11.57 -4.41 -25.49
C ASP A 148 10.42 -3.51 -25.97
N ALA A 149 9.17 -3.85 -25.66
CA ALA A 149 7.97 -3.07 -25.92
C ALA A 149 7.53 -2.20 -24.72
N ASP A 150 8.38 -2.12 -23.67
CA ASP A 150 8.13 -1.39 -22.41
C ASP A 150 6.98 -1.98 -21.56
N GLU A 151 6.58 -3.23 -21.82
CA GLU A 151 5.55 -3.92 -21.06
C GLU A 151 6.13 -4.52 -19.77
N LEU A 152 5.34 -4.46 -18.69
CA LEU A 152 5.73 -5.02 -17.39
C LEU A 152 5.81 -6.55 -17.45
N LEU A 153 7.00 -7.11 -17.29
CA LEU A 153 7.20 -8.56 -17.20
C LEU A 153 7.10 -9.09 -15.77
N LYS A 154 7.80 -8.44 -14.84
CA LYS A 154 7.85 -8.87 -13.43
C LYS A 154 8.43 -7.79 -12.53
N ILE A 155 8.21 -7.96 -11.23
CA ILE A 155 8.89 -7.22 -10.16
C ILE A 155 9.87 -8.18 -9.51
N VAL A 156 11.14 -7.77 -9.37
CA VAL A 156 12.20 -8.58 -8.75
C VAL A 156 12.68 -7.87 -7.49
N GLU A 157 12.55 -8.53 -6.35
CA GLU A 157 13.05 -8.00 -5.09
C GLU A 157 14.59 -7.88 -5.09
N GLU A 158 15.14 -6.89 -4.39
CA GLU A 158 16.59 -6.63 -4.31
C GLU A 158 17.41 -7.90 -4.03
N LYS A 159 16.97 -8.74 -3.08
CA LYS A 159 17.66 -9.98 -2.68
C LYS A 159 17.70 -11.05 -3.78
N ASP A 160 16.75 -11.00 -4.71
CA ASP A 160 16.58 -11.98 -5.79
C ASP A 160 17.07 -11.42 -7.15
N ALA A 161 17.49 -10.14 -7.17
CA ALA A 161 17.95 -9.45 -8.38
C ALA A 161 19.37 -9.89 -8.78
N THR A 162 19.59 -10.12 -10.08
CA THR A 162 20.93 -10.27 -10.65
C THR A 162 21.69 -8.95 -10.60
N ASP A 163 23.01 -9.00 -10.83
CA ASP A 163 23.81 -7.77 -10.81
C ASP A 163 23.33 -6.78 -11.87
N ASP A 164 23.02 -7.23 -13.09
CA ASP A 164 22.46 -6.38 -14.14
C ASP A 164 21.11 -5.76 -13.74
N GLN A 165 20.24 -6.53 -13.10
CA GLN A 165 18.93 -6.03 -12.64
C GLN A 165 19.05 -4.98 -11.54
N ARG A 166 20.10 -5.03 -10.71
CA ARG A 166 20.33 -4.02 -9.67
C ARG A 166 20.66 -2.63 -10.22
N PHE A 167 21.09 -2.53 -11.48
CA PHE A 167 21.35 -1.26 -12.17
C PHE A 167 20.09 -0.64 -12.79
N ILE A 168 18.92 -1.25 -12.68
CA ILE A 168 17.64 -0.67 -13.11
C ILE A 168 17.21 0.35 -12.04
N PHE A 169 16.91 1.57 -12.45
CA PHE A 169 16.52 2.70 -11.62
C PHE A 169 15.00 2.86 -11.52
#